data_85bb01397d6aee23ec9551ad0ba74cdb
#
_entry.id   85bb01397d6aee23ec9551ad0ba74cdb
#
_cell.length_a   1.000
_cell.length_b   1.000
_cell.length_c   1.000
_cell.angle_alpha   90.00
_cell.angle_beta   90.00
_cell.angle_gamma   90.00
#
_symmetry.space_group_name_H-M   'P 1'
#
loop_
_entity.id
_entity.type
_entity.pdbx_description
1 polymer ?
#
loop_
_entity_poly.entity_id
_entity_poly.type
_entity_poly.pdbx_seq_one_letter_code
_entity_poly.pdbx_strand_id
1 'polypeptide(L)'
;MNIPYTHESIRLTGRWDRGTDCATATATGSYIEFAFRGRMAVAKFNIISNAQPRLHLWIQIDGGDMIEANIDSHIRIMTKNDGDHVCRIIYKGGTELDRRWYQPLTSKVSFVGVQTECPIAIAPDTRKTIEFVGDSITEGVLIDTDFNNGGEVLSTVAVESLMRCYQDDVCATYAWQTAEALDLRPIFMGYGAVGVTRAGAGDVPPAPVSYAYNFDGSPITHKSADYILINHGANDRSKGAEL
;
A
#
# COMPACT_ATOMS: atom_id res chain seq x y z
N MET A 1 20.94 14.64 -6.35
CA MET A 1 21.57 13.33 -6.24
C MET A 1 20.53 12.21 -6.25
N ASN A 2 20.92 10.98 -6.55
CA ASN A 2 20.05 9.82 -6.40
C ASN A 2 20.38 9.14 -5.08
N ILE A 3 19.38 8.91 -4.24
CA ILE A 3 19.52 8.23 -2.95
C ILE A 3 18.69 6.93 -2.98
N PRO A 4 19.24 5.81 -2.51
CA PRO A 4 18.54 4.53 -2.49
C PRO A 4 17.45 4.54 -1.41
N TYR A 5 16.51 3.60 -1.50
CA TYR A 5 15.42 3.45 -0.52
C TYR A 5 15.91 3.20 0.93
N THR A 6 17.18 2.81 1.10
CA THR A 6 17.82 2.56 2.40
C THR A 6 18.42 3.81 3.06
N HIS A 7 18.36 4.98 2.39
CA HIS A 7 18.94 6.21 2.89
C HIS A 7 18.17 6.74 4.12
N GLU A 8 18.87 7.38 5.07
CA GLU A 8 18.32 7.89 6.34
C GLU A 8 17.22 8.96 6.19
N SER A 9 17.13 9.59 5.02
CA SER A 9 16.04 10.50 4.68
C SER A 9 14.74 9.79 4.28
N ILE A 10 14.74 8.45 4.23
CA ILE A 10 13.61 7.64 3.78
C ILE A 10 13.19 6.69 4.88
N ARG A 11 11.88 6.59 5.10
CA ARG A 11 11.26 5.61 5.99
C ARG A 11 10.21 4.81 5.23
N LEU A 12 10.24 3.49 5.39
CA LEU A 12 9.24 2.57 4.88
C LEU A 12 8.41 2.05 6.04
N THR A 13 7.09 2.18 5.94
CA THR A 13 6.13 1.62 6.90
C THR A 13 5.21 0.65 6.20
N GLY A 14 4.91 -0.47 6.83
CA GLY A 14 4.10 -1.55 6.25
C GLY A 14 4.92 -2.80 5.96
N ARG A 15 4.38 -3.65 5.10
CA ARG A 15 4.96 -4.94 4.72
C ARG A 15 5.82 -4.79 3.47
N TRP A 16 7.13 -4.67 3.68
CA TRP A 16 8.12 -4.45 2.64
C TRP A 16 9.15 -5.57 2.58
N ASP A 17 9.29 -6.22 1.44
CA ASP A 17 10.49 -6.98 1.08
C ASP A 17 11.62 -6.00 0.74
N ARG A 18 12.74 -6.11 1.45
CA ARG A 18 13.89 -5.22 1.29
C ARG A 18 14.96 -5.90 0.45
N GLY A 19 14.77 -5.86 -0.87
CA GLY A 19 15.72 -6.43 -1.84
C GLY A 19 16.95 -5.55 -2.06
N THR A 20 17.87 -6.00 -2.91
CA THR A 20 19.13 -5.29 -3.19
C THR A 20 18.91 -3.93 -3.84
N ASP A 21 18.00 -3.85 -4.82
CA ASP A 21 17.83 -2.66 -5.67
C ASP A 21 16.56 -1.86 -5.38
N CYS A 22 15.59 -2.48 -4.75
CA CYS A 22 14.32 -1.85 -4.40
C CYS A 22 13.66 -2.52 -3.21
N ALA A 23 12.76 -1.79 -2.55
CA ALA A 23 11.81 -2.37 -1.60
C ALA A 23 10.48 -2.64 -2.30
N THR A 24 9.90 -3.83 -2.07
CA THR A 24 8.66 -4.27 -2.73
C THR A 24 7.56 -4.53 -1.71
N ALA A 25 6.37 -3.98 -1.96
CA ALA A 25 5.15 -4.24 -1.19
C ALA A 25 4.02 -4.67 -2.12
N THR A 26 3.22 -5.64 -1.67
CA THR A 26 1.98 -6.10 -2.34
C THR A 26 0.72 -5.78 -1.53
N ALA A 27 0.86 -5.46 -0.26
CA ALA A 27 -0.24 -5.07 0.62
C ALA A 27 -0.52 -3.57 0.52
N THR A 28 -1.77 -3.19 0.27
CA THR A 28 -2.23 -1.79 0.33
C THR A 28 -1.97 -1.20 1.71
N GLY A 29 -1.88 0.13 1.81
CA GLY A 29 -1.53 0.82 3.05
C GLY A 29 -0.05 0.76 3.42
N SER A 30 0.80 0.02 2.67
CA SER A 30 2.25 0.17 2.77
C SER A 30 2.64 1.54 2.24
N TYR A 31 3.48 2.29 2.95
CA TYR A 31 3.83 3.63 2.55
C TYR A 31 5.31 3.98 2.74
N ILE A 32 5.71 4.98 1.97
CA ILE A 32 7.04 5.57 1.93
C ILE A 32 6.93 6.99 2.47
N GLU A 33 7.84 7.38 3.35
CA GLU A 33 8.04 8.78 3.69
C GLU A 33 9.48 9.17 3.39
N PHE A 34 9.69 10.34 2.83
CA PHE A 34 11.03 10.89 2.63
C PHE A 34 11.05 12.40 2.86
N ALA A 35 12.20 12.85 3.37
CA ALA A 35 12.40 14.25 3.68
C ALA A 35 13.49 14.87 2.78
N PHE A 36 13.24 16.07 2.30
CA PHE A 36 14.14 16.80 1.42
C PHE A 36 14.00 18.32 1.59
N ARG A 37 15.04 19.07 1.22
CA ARG A 37 14.99 20.52 1.09
C ARG A 37 14.99 20.90 -0.38
N GLY A 38 14.17 21.90 -0.73
CA GLY A 38 14.07 22.43 -2.09
C GLY A 38 12.68 22.26 -2.71
N ARG A 39 12.54 22.68 -3.95
CA ARG A 39 11.25 22.75 -4.65
C ARG A 39 10.85 21.49 -5.37
N MET A 40 11.74 20.50 -5.46
CA MET A 40 11.47 19.30 -6.25
C MET A 40 12.19 18.07 -5.70
N ALA A 41 11.47 16.96 -5.69
CA ALA A 41 12.01 15.62 -5.58
C ALA A 41 11.35 14.69 -6.61
N VAL A 42 11.99 13.56 -6.92
CA VAL A 42 11.42 12.53 -7.82
C VAL A 42 11.50 11.18 -7.12
N ALA A 43 10.36 10.61 -6.80
CA ALA A 43 10.27 9.23 -6.32
C ALA A 43 10.40 8.27 -7.50
N LYS A 44 11.22 7.23 -7.36
CA LYS A 44 11.54 6.26 -8.43
C LYS A 44 11.02 4.87 -8.10
N PHE A 45 10.37 4.26 -9.08
CA PHE A 45 9.78 2.92 -8.96
C PHE A 45 10.18 2.03 -10.13
N ASN A 46 10.27 0.73 -9.87
CA ASN A 46 10.35 -0.27 -10.92
C ASN A 46 8.93 -0.79 -11.20
N ILE A 47 8.41 -0.46 -12.39
CA ILE A 47 7.02 -0.74 -12.79
C ILE A 47 6.90 -1.73 -13.95
N ILE A 48 8.01 -2.30 -14.44
CA ILE A 48 8.04 -3.07 -15.68
C ILE A 48 7.08 -4.26 -15.67
N SER A 49 6.95 -4.92 -14.52
CA SER A 49 6.10 -6.10 -14.36
C SER A 49 4.69 -5.81 -13.81
N ASN A 50 4.32 -4.53 -13.59
CA ASN A 50 2.96 -4.22 -13.14
C ASN A 50 1.96 -4.44 -14.28
N ALA A 51 0.80 -5.01 -13.94
CA ALA A 51 -0.33 -5.16 -14.85
C ALA A 51 -0.93 -3.79 -15.24
N GLN A 52 -1.79 -3.81 -16.24
CA GLN A 52 -2.60 -2.67 -16.63
C GLN A 52 -4.09 -3.00 -16.35
N PRO A 53 -4.87 -2.06 -15.79
CA PRO A 53 -4.49 -0.72 -15.35
C PRO A 53 -3.52 -0.74 -14.17
N ARG A 54 -2.64 0.25 -14.09
CA ARG A 54 -1.65 0.35 -13.01
C ARG A 54 -2.34 0.71 -11.70
N LEU A 55 -1.77 0.23 -10.60
CA LEU A 55 -2.21 0.58 -9.25
C LEU A 55 -2.08 2.08 -8.97
N HIS A 56 -2.85 2.56 -7.98
CA HIS A 56 -2.91 3.94 -7.58
C HIS A 56 -2.21 4.20 -6.24
N LEU A 57 -1.72 5.40 -6.11
CA LEU A 57 -1.01 5.92 -4.95
C LEU A 57 -1.71 7.19 -4.45
N TRP A 58 -1.70 7.39 -3.14
CA TRP A 58 -1.90 8.70 -2.54
C TRP A 58 -0.55 9.37 -2.29
N ILE A 59 -0.45 10.64 -2.64
CA ILE A 59 0.73 11.49 -2.41
C ILE A 59 0.31 12.62 -1.49
N GLN A 60 1.01 12.77 -0.37
CA GLN A 60 0.78 13.82 0.60
C GLN A 60 2.09 14.57 0.86
N ILE A 61 2.07 15.91 0.85
CA ILE A 61 3.22 16.76 1.11
C ILE A 61 2.91 17.57 2.36
N ASP A 62 3.80 17.53 3.35
CA ASP A 62 3.75 18.32 4.60
C ASP A 62 2.41 18.17 5.36
N GLY A 63 1.79 17.00 5.30
CA GLY A 63 0.49 16.75 5.94
C GLY A 63 -0.70 17.46 5.28
N GLY A 64 -0.52 18.05 4.09
CA GLY A 64 -1.60 18.69 3.33
C GLY A 64 -2.54 17.67 2.67
N ASP A 65 -3.32 18.12 1.70
CA ASP A 65 -4.27 17.28 0.97
C ASP A 65 -3.57 16.13 0.24
N MET A 66 -4.25 15.00 0.18
CA MET A 66 -3.81 13.83 -0.58
C MET A 66 -4.15 14.01 -2.06
N ILE A 67 -3.18 13.71 -2.92
CA ILE A 67 -3.31 13.77 -4.38
C ILE A 67 -3.21 12.34 -4.91
N GLU A 68 -4.20 11.90 -5.68
CA GLU A 68 -4.18 10.59 -6.30
C GLU A 68 -3.32 10.59 -7.57
N ALA A 69 -2.54 9.52 -7.74
CA ALA A 69 -1.73 9.31 -8.94
C ALA A 69 -1.63 7.82 -9.29
N ASN A 70 -1.55 7.51 -10.58
CA ASN A 70 -1.10 6.19 -11.02
C ASN A 70 0.37 5.99 -10.66
N ILE A 71 0.76 4.78 -10.32
CA ILE A 71 2.18 4.48 -10.20
C ILE A 71 2.86 4.67 -11.56
N ASP A 72 3.99 5.37 -11.55
CA ASP A 72 4.88 5.51 -12.71
C ASP A 72 6.33 5.34 -12.27
N SER A 73 7.22 5.08 -13.22
CA SER A 73 8.65 4.92 -12.97
C SER A 73 9.28 6.12 -12.28
N HIS A 74 8.73 7.31 -12.52
CA HIS A 74 9.19 8.59 -11.96
C HIS A 74 8.00 9.46 -11.57
N ILE A 75 7.78 9.62 -10.27
CA ILE A 75 6.75 10.52 -9.74
C ILE A 75 7.42 11.80 -9.27
N ARG A 76 7.12 12.91 -9.94
CA ARG A 76 7.66 14.22 -9.62
C ARG A 76 6.83 14.88 -8.52
N ILE A 77 7.51 15.24 -7.44
CA ILE A 77 6.96 15.97 -6.28
C ILE A 77 7.40 17.40 -6.41
N MET A 78 6.43 18.34 -6.44
CA MET A 78 6.68 19.78 -6.54
C MET A 78 6.14 20.48 -5.31
N THR A 79 6.96 21.36 -4.72
CA THR A 79 6.60 22.16 -3.55
C THR A 79 6.52 23.65 -3.89
N LYS A 80 5.83 24.42 -3.06
CA LYS A 80 5.62 25.86 -3.30
C LYS A 80 6.83 26.73 -2.98
N ASN A 81 7.76 26.24 -2.13
CA ASN A 81 8.93 27.00 -1.66
C ASN A 81 10.17 26.11 -1.56
N ASP A 82 11.31 26.70 -1.22
CA ASP A 82 12.61 26.03 -1.05
C ASP A 82 12.84 25.57 0.40
N GLY A 83 11.79 25.25 1.13
CA GLY A 83 11.86 24.80 2.53
C GLY A 83 12.21 23.33 2.68
N ASP A 84 12.14 22.89 3.95
CA ASP A 84 12.19 21.48 4.31
C ASP A 84 10.80 20.87 4.14
N HIS A 85 10.73 19.73 3.48
CA HIS A 85 9.49 19.07 3.13
C HIS A 85 9.54 17.59 3.49
N VAL A 86 8.38 17.05 3.86
CA VAL A 86 8.17 15.61 4.03
C VAL A 86 7.09 15.17 3.02
N CYS A 87 7.44 14.23 2.18
CA CYS A 87 6.49 13.60 1.27
C CYS A 87 6.15 12.19 1.77
N ARG A 88 4.85 11.86 1.81
CA ARG A 88 4.34 10.51 2.07
C ARG A 88 3.70 9.99 0.79
N ILE A 89 4.06 8.78 0.37
CA ILE A 89 3.44 8.07 -0.75
C ILE A 89 2.87 6.77 -0.23
N ILE A 90 1.55 6.59 -0.35
CA ILE A 90 0.81 5.45 0.18
C ILE A 90 0.34 4.59 -0.99
N TYR A 91 0.50 3.27 -0.92
CA TYR A 91 -0.15 2.35 -1.83
C TYR A 91 -1.66 2.37 -1.55
N LYS A 92 -2.41 3.16 -2.34
CA LYS A 92 -3.85 3.37 -2.21
C LYS A 92 -4.63 2.09 -2.50
N GLY A 93 -4.44 1.54 -3.69
CA GLY A 93 -5.17 0.39 -4.17
C GLY A 93 -4.74 -0.04 -5.56
N GLY A 94 -5.19 -1.21 -5.94
CA GLY A 94 -5.00 -1.82 -7.25
C GLY A 94 -6.04 -2.90 -7.43
N THR A 95 -6.02 -3.67 -8.51
CA THR A 95 -6.96 -4.76 -8.64
C THR A 95 -6.55 -5.97 -7.80
N GLU A 96 -7.47 -6.48 -6.98
CA GLU A 96 -7.25 -7.71 -6.22
C GLU A 96 -7.06 -8.95 -7.10
N LEU A 97 -7.45 -8.86 -8.39
CA LEU A 97 -7.37 -9.97 -9.34
C LEU A 97 -5.95 -10.20 -9.87
N ASP A 98 -5.08 -9.19 -9.77
CA ASP A 98 -3.70 -9.30 -10.19
C ASP A 98 -2.85 -10.10 -9.21
N ARG A 99 -1.80 -10.74 -9.74
CA ARG A 99 -0.94 -11.61 -8.95
C ARG A 99 -0.14 -10.82 -7.91
N ARG A 100 -0.33 -11.18 -6.63
CA ARG A 100 0.29 -10.49 -5.49
C ARG A 100 1.10 -11.42 -4.59
N TRP A 101 1.04 -12.73 -4.84
CA TRP A 101 1.70 -13.71 -3.97
C TRP A 101 2.82 -14.46 -4.68
N TYR A 102 2.55 -15.19 -5.76
CA TYR A 102 3.57 -15.93 -6.50
C TYR A 102 4.21 -15.07 -7.58
N GLN A 103 5.51 -15.30 -7.82
CA GLN A 103 6.23 -14.67 -8.92
C GLN A 103 5.74 -15.15 -10.32
N PRO A 104 5.74 -14.27 -11.33
CA PRO A 104 6.02 -12.85 -11.26
C PRO A 104 4.85 -12.06 -10.66
N LEU A 105 5.16 -11.17 -9.71
CA LEU A 105 4.16 -10.26 -9.14
C LEU A 105 3.74 -9.21 -10.17
N THR A 106 2.43 -9.00 -10.34
CA THR A 106 1.88 -8.03 -11.31
C THR A 106 1.12 -6.87 -10.64
N SER A 107 0.80 -6.96 -9.35
CA SER A 107 0.29 -5.85 -8.54
C SER A 107 1.22 -5.62 -7.35
N LYS A 108 2.13 -4.64 -7.49
CA LYS A 108 3.15 -4.33 -6.49
C LYS A 108 3.64 -2.91 -6.58
N VAL A 109 4.07 -2.36 -5.47
CA VAL A 109 4.91 -1.16 -5.39
C VAL A 109 6.36 -1.60 -5.20
N SER A 110 7.23 -1.31 -6.16
CA SER A 110 8.68 -1.59 -6.06
C SER A 110 9.43 -0.26 -6.05
N PHE A 111 9.73 0.25 -4.86
CA PHE A 111 10.35 1.55 -4.64
C PHE A 111 11.87 1.46 -4.67
N VAL A 112 12.49 2.23 -5.55
CA VAL A 112 13.95 2.25 -5.77
C VAL A 112 14.64 3.29 -4.88
N GLY A 113 14.03 4.48 -4.74
CA GLY A 113 14.62 5.58 -4.00
C GLY A 113 14.13 6.93 -4.51
N VAL A 114 14.85 7.98 -4.16
CA VAL A 114 14.48 9.36 -4.47
C VAL A 114 15.62 10.08 -5.17
N GLN A 115 15.29 10.91 -6.15
CA GLN A 115 16.21 11.92 -6.68
C GLN A 115 15.84 13.27 -6.10
N THR A 116 16.78 13.92 -5.43
CA THR A 116 16.63 15.25 -4.84
C THR A 116 17.98 15.98 -4.81
N GLU A 117 17.94 17.29 -4.70
CA GLU A 117 19.16 18.10 -4.54
C GLU A 117 19.72 18.02 -3.12
N CYS A 118 18.83 18.05 -2.12
CA CYS A 118 19.19 18.06 -0.70
C CYS A 118 18.31 17.11 0.12
N PRO A 119 18.71 15.84 0.30
CA PRO A 119 18.03 14.96 1.24
C PRO A 119 18.31 15.42 2.68
N ILE A 120 17.32 15.36 3.54
CA ILE A 120 17.46 15.63 4.96
C ILE A 120 17.00 14.41 5.76
N ALA A 121 17.62 14.16 6.92
CA ALA A 121 17.23 13.03 7.76
C ALA A 121 15.76 13.16 8.18
N ILE A 122 15.00 12.08 8.02
CA ILE A 122 13.61 12.06 8.47
C ILE A 122 13.54 11.86 9.99
N ALA A 123 12.71 12.67 10.67
CA ALA A 123 12.52 12.54 12.10
C ALA A 123 12.01 11.12 12.46
N PRO A 124 12.48 10.51 13.56
CA PRO A 124 11.98 9.23 14.02
C PRO A 124 10.46 9.28 14.28
N ASP A 125 9.74 8.27 13.83
CA ASP A 125 8.33 8.10 14.19
C ASP A 125 8.24 7.28 15.47
N THR A 126 7.82 7.90 16.56
CA THR A 126 7.73 7.30 17.89
C THR A 126 6.33 6.78 18.23
N ARG A 127 5.36 6.90 17.33
CA ARG A 127 4.02 6.37 17.53
C ARG A 127 4.05 4.86 17.72
N LYS A 128 3.13 4.36 18.53
CA LYS A 128 2.89 2.92 18.62
C LYS A 128 2.35 2.38 17.29
N THR A 129 2.62 1.11 17.03
CA THR A 129 2.20 0.44 15.81
C THR A 129 0.97 -0.40 16.04
N ILE A 130 0.07 -0.41 15.04
CA ILE A 130 -1.06 -1.34 14.96
C ILE A 130 -1.01 -2.09 13.63
N GLU A 131 -1.10 -3.42 13.69
CA GLU A 131 -1.20 -4.25 12.49
C GLU A 131 -2.64 -4.72 12.31
N PHE A 132 -3.21 -4.42 11.14
CA PHE A 132 -4.52 -4.87 10.73
C PHE A 132 -4.37 -6.07 9.80
N VAL A 133 -4.96 -7.19 10.20
CA VAL A 133 -4.95 -8.44 9.44
C VAL A 133 -6.38 -8.75 9.01
N GLY A 134 -6.63 -8.80 7.71
CA GLY A 134 -7.99 -8.96 7.20
C GLY A 134 -8.07 -9.26 5.71
N ASP A 135 -9.28 -9.13 5.20
CA ASP A 135 -9.65 -9.39 3.82
C ASP A 135 -9.88 -8.10 3.00
N SER A 136 -10.74 -8.15 1.99
CA SER A 136 -11.12 -7.01 1.14
C SER A 136 -11.62 -5.79 1.91
N ILE A 137 -12.25 -5.98 3.08
CA ILE A 137 -12.74 -4.89 3.93
C ILE A 137 -11.56 -4.10 4.53
N THR A 138 -10.48 -4.81 4.87
CA THR A 138 -9.24 -4.20 5.38
C THR A 138 -8.38 -3.64 4.27
N GLU A 139 -8.38 -4.29 3.10
CA GLU A 139 -7.68 -3.82 1.91
C GLU A 139 -8.26 -2.53 1.34
N GLY A 140 -9.59 -2.33 1.46
CA GLY A 140 -10.32 -1.20 0.89
C GLY A 140 -10.84 -1.45 -0.51
N VAL A 141 -11.21 -2.70 -0.82
CA VAL A 141 -11.73 -3.09 -2.15
C VAL A 141 -13.09 -2.43 -2.39
N LEU A 142 -13.23 -1.72 -3.52
CA LEU A 142 -14.47 -1.06 -3.97
C LEU A 142 -15.10 -0.12 -2.93
N ILE A 143 -14.30 0.49 -2.08
CA ILE A 143 -14.80 1.36 -1.01
C ILE A 143 -15.11 2.78 -1.49
N ASP A 144 -14.39 3.27 -2.49
CA ASP A 144 -14.62 4.58 -3.10
C ASP A 144 -15.74 4.49 -4.15
N THR A 145 -16.98 4.72 -3.68
CA THR A 145 -18.19 4.66 -4.51
C THR A 145 -18.48 5.97 -5.27
N ASP A 146 -17.86 7.07 -4.85
CA ASP A 146 -18.10 8.40 -5.46
C ASP A 146 -17.55 8.48 -6.89
N PHE A 147 -16.62 7.61 -7.24
CA PHE A 147 -16.07 7.46 -8.58
C PHE A 147 -17.09 6.91 -9.60
N ASN A 148 -18.22 6.38 -9.15
CA ASN A 148 -19.25 5.76 -9.98
C ASN A 148 -20.35 6.73 -10.42
N ASN A 149 -20.09 7.83 -11.10
CA ASN A 149 -21.10 8.66 -11.80
C ASN A 149 -22.55 8.56 -11.20
N GLY A 150 -22.71 8.67 -9.89
CA GLY A 150 -24.00 8.55 -9.21
C GLY A 150 -24.31 7.19 -8.57
N GLY A 151 -23.31 6.38 -8.22
CA GLY A 151 -23.49 5.15 -7.43
C GLY A 151 -23.86 3.89 -8.23
N GLU A 152 -23.78 3.91 -9.54
CA GLU A 152 -23.96 2.70 -10.34
C GLU A 152 -22.66 1.87 -10.36
N VAL A 153 -22.71 0.69 -9.76
CA VAL A 153 -21.67 -0.32 -9.90
C VAL A 153 -21.62 -0.77 -11.36
N LEU A 154 -20.54 -0.47 -12.05
CA LEU A 154 -20.36 -0.88 -13.44
C LEU A 154 -20.26 -2.42 -13.49
N SER A 155 -21.27 -3.05 -14.07
CA SER A 155 -21.56 -4.49 -13.95
C SER A 155 -20.81 -5.43 -14.90
N THR A 156 -19.83 -4.94 -15.66
CA THR A 156 -19.07 -5.80 -16.58
C THR A 156 -17.63 -6.00 -16.09
N VAL A 157 -17.18 -7.25 -16.00
CA VAL A 157 -15.85 -7.66 -15.50
C VAL A 157 -14.69 -6.86 -16.12
N ALA A 158 -14.77 -6.49 -17.40
CA ALA A 158 -13.74 -5.71 -18.07
C ALA A 158 -13.72 -4.24 -17.62
N VAL A 159 -14.89 -3.65 -17.35
CA VAL A 159 -15.02 -2.28 -16.84
C VAL A 159 -14.68 -2.24 -15.37
N GLU A 160 -15.10 -3.26 -14.59
CA GLU A 160 -14.71 -3.41 -13.21
C GLU A 160 -13.19 -3.45 -13.04
N SER A 161 -12.46 -4.20 -13.88
CA SER A 161 -11.00 -4.27 -13.77
C SER A 161 -10.32 -2.93 -14.09
N LEU A 162 -10.84 -2.14 -15.00
CA LEU A 162 -10.32 -0.81 -15.34
C LEU A 162 -10.60 0.23 -14.24
N MET A 163 -11.76 0.12 -13.59
CA MET A 163 -12.20 1.10 -12.58
C MET A 163 -11.76 0.74 -11.16
N ARG A 164 -11.42 -0.52 -10.89
CA ARG A 164 -11.07 -0.98 -9.54
C ARG A 164 -9.92 -0.22 -8.91
N CYS A 165 -8.88 0.10 -9.67
CA CYS A 165 -7.75 0.86 -9.16
C CYS A 165 -8.16 2.22 -8.58
N TYR A 166 -9.24 2.82 -9.08
CA TYR A 166 -9.80 4.07 -8.57
C TYR A 166 -10.70 3.84 -7.36
N GLN A 167 -11.45 2.75 -7.34
CA GLN A 167 -12.43 2.43 -6.31
C GLN A 167 -11.80 1.79 -5.07
N ASP A 168 -10.65 1.15 -5.21
CA ASP A 168 -9.93 0.56 -4.09
C ASP A 168 -9.16 1.65 -3.35
N ASP A 169 -9.47 1.84 -2.05
CA ASP A 169 -8.82 2.84 -1.21
C ASP A 169 -8.65 2.37 0.23
N VAL A 170 -7.43 2.03 0.59
CA VAL A 170 -7.07 1.64 1.95
C VAL A 170 -7.29 2.78 2.96
N CYS A 171 -7.09 4.04 2.55
CA CYS A 171 -7.21 5.20 3.44
C CYS A 171 -8.67 5.49 3.83
N ALA A 172 -9.64 5.01 3.04
CA ALA A 172 -11.06 5.08 3.36
C ALA A 172 -11.54 3.94 4.29
N THR A 173 -10.69 2.94 4.58
CA THR A 173 -11.09 1.79 5.42
C THR A 173 -11.22 2.15 6.89
N TYR A 174 -12.01 1.32 7.61
CA TYR A 174 -12.08 1.39 9.07
C TYR A 174 -10.70 1.31 9.71
N ALA A 175 -9.80 0.52 9.14
CA ALA A 175 -8.48 0.26 9.68
C ALA A 175 -7.59 1.51 9.62
N TRP A 176 -7.54 2.18 8.47
CA TRP A 176 -6.80 3.44 8.35
C TRP A 176 -7.38 4.52 9.24
N GLN A 177 -8.71 4.70 9.21
CA GLN A 177 -9.42 5.70 10.02
C GLN A 177 -9.21 5.48 11.53
N THR A 178 -9.19 4.22 11.97
CA THR A 178 -8.90 3.88 13.39
C THR A 178 -7.46 4.25 13.75
N ALA A 179 -6.50 3.94 12.90
CA ALA A 179 -5.10 4.27 13.16
C ALA A 179 -4.88 5.80 13.25
N GLU A 180 -5.46 6.55 12.32
CA GLU A 180 -5.40 8.03 12.34
C GLU A 180 -6.08 8.61 13.60
N ALA A 181 -7.27 8.15 13.94
CA ALA A 181 -8.01 8.63 15.10
C ALA A 181 -7.31 8.37 16.44
N LEU A 182 -6.51 7.32 16.52
CA LEU A 182 -5.76 6.92 17.72
C LEU A 182 -4.29 7.33 17.68
N ASP A 183 -3.85 8.08 16.68
CA ASP A 183 -2.45 8.46 16.43
C ASP A 183 -1.50 7.25 16.48
N LEU A 184 -1.90 6.17 15.80
CA LEU A 184 -1.12 4.95 15.65
C LEU A 184 -0.49 4.87 14.26
N ARG A 185 0.63 4.17 14.16
CA ARG A 185 1.28 3.87 12.88
C ARG A 185 0.75 2.55 12.33
N PRO A 186 -0.04 2.57 11.24
CA PRO A 186 -0.66 1.36 10.72
C PRO A 186 0.30 0.49 9.91
N ILE A 187 0.12 -0.82 10.02
CA ILE A 187 0.66 -1.86 9.15
C ILE A 187 -0.53 -2.66 8.65
N PHE A 188 -0.58 -2.95 7.35
CA PHE A 188 -1.71 -3.66 6.75
C PHE A 188 -1.28 -5.01 6.19
N MET A 189 -2.10 -6.01 6.45
CA MET A 189 -2.18 -7.26 5.74
C MET A 189 -3.65 -7.49 5.36
N GLY A 190 -4.12 -6.75 4.35
CA GLY A 190 -5.44 -6.89 3.76
C GLY A 190 -5.31 -7.47 2.35
N TYR A 191 -5.99 -8.60 2.11
CA TYR A 191 -6.02 -9.21 0.79
C TYR A 191 -7.42 -9.71 0.46
N GLY A 192 -7.94 -9.30 -0.70
CA GLY A 192 -9.28 -9.64 -1.16
C GLY A 192 -9.56 -11.13 -1.17
N ALA A 193 -10.74 -11.49 -0.72
CA ALA A 193 -11.26 -12.85 -0.65
C ALA A 193 -10.48 -13.83 0.24
N VAL A 194 -9.40 -13.40 0.93
CA VAL A 194 -8.67 -14.25 1.88
C VAL A 194 -9.52 -14.54 3.10
N GLY A 195 -9.53 -15.79 3.53
CA GLY A 195 -10.10 -16.26 4.78
C GLY A 195 -9.06 -16.91 5.69
N VAL A 196 -9.50 -17.43 6.83
CA VAL A 196 -8.67 -18.22 7.73
C VAL A 196 -8.36 -19.59 7.11
N THR A 197 -9.33 -20.17 6.41
CA THR A 197 -9.22 -21.51 5.78
C THR A 197 -9.18 -21.44 4.26
N ARG A 198 -9.34 -20.23 3.69
CA ARG A 198 -9.55 -20.04 2.26
C ARG A 198 -8.50 -19.12 1.65
N ALA A 199 -7.96 -19.53 0.50
CA ALA A 199 -7.14 -18.67 -0.36
C ALA A 199 -8.00 -17.56 -0.99
N GLY A 200 -7.37 -16.41 -1.20
CA GLY A 200 -7.99 -15.21 -1.76
C GLY A 200 -7.68 -14.95 -3.22
N ALA A 201 -8.00 -13.75 -3.64
CA ALA A 201 -7.67 -13.22 -4.94
C ALA A 201 -6.16 -12.91 -5.06
N GLY A 202 -5.64 -12.81 -6.30
CA GLY A 202 -4.22 -12.53 -6.53
C GLY A 202 -3.27 -13.64 -6.08
N ASP A 203 -3.76 -14.87 -6.03
CA ASP A 203 -3.05 -16.09 -5.62
C ASP A 203 -2.59 -16.08 -4.14
N VAL A 204 -3.19 -15.26 -3.27
CA VAL A 204 -2.81 -15.15 -1.86
C VAL A 204 -3.36 -16.35 -1.08
N PRO A 205 -2.52 -17.13 -0.36
CA PRO A 205 -2.98 -18.26 0.43
C PRO A 205 -3.77 -17.82 1.67
N PRO A 206 -4.41 -18.76 2.40
CA PRO A 206 -5.13 -18.45 3.64
C PRO A 206 -4.29 -17.67 4.64
N ALA A 207 -4.93 -16.82 5.45
CA ALA A 207 -4.27 -15.90 6.37
C ALA A 207 -3.20 -16.54 7.28
N PRO A 208 -3.39 -17.73 7.86
CA PRO A 208 -2.34 -18.36 8.68
C PRO A 208 -1.06 -18.70 7.92
N VAL A 209 -1.18 -18.94 6.60
CA VAL A 209 -0.03 -19.23 5.73
C VAL A 209 0.65 -17.94 5.29
N SER A 210 -0.14 -16.95 4.87
CA SER A 210 0.38 -15.68 4.34
C SER A 210 0.88 -14.71 5.41
N TYR A 211 0.45 -14.85 6.66
CA TYR A 211 0.77 -13.91 7.73
C TYR A 211 2.28 -13.67 7.93
N ALA A 212 3.08 -14.72 7.87
CA ALA A 212 4.53 -14.64 8.11
C ALA A 212 5.35 -14.08 6.93
N TYR A 213 4.70 -13.69 5.82
CA TYR A 213 5.37 -13.30 4.59
C TYR A 213 4.82 -11.99 4.02
N ASN A 214 5.66 -11.26 3.27
CA ASN A 214 5.23 -10.16 2.41
C ASN A 214 4.56 -10.71 1.13
N PHE A 215 5.13 -11.78 0.57
CA PHE A 215 4.68 -12.62 -0.54
C PHE A 215 5.52 -13.90 -0.54
N ASP A 216 5.24 -14.85 -1.41
CA ASP A 216 5.94 -16.14 -1.46
C ASP A 216 7.47 -15.98 -1.51
N GLY A 217 8.16 -16.64 -0.57
CA GLY A 217 9.60 -16.59 -0.42
C GLY A 217 10.16 -15.32 0.26
N SER A 218 9.31 -14.33 0.62
CA SER A 218 9.72 -13.10 1.30
C SER A 218 9.16 -13.04 2.73
N PRO A 219 9.86 -13.55 3.76
CA PRO A 219 9.41 -13.45 5.14
C PRO A 219 9.35 -12.00 5.62
N ILE A 220 8.40 -11.69 6.50
CA ILE A 220 8.32 -10.37 7.14
C ILE A 220 9.56 -10.10 7.99
N THR A 221 10.07 -8.87 7.93
CA THR A 221 11.25 -8.43 8.68
C THR A 221 10.96 -7.29 9.67
N HIS A 222 9.73 -6.75 9.66
CA HIS A 222 9.35 -5.73 10.62
C HIS A 222 9.19 -6.34 12.03
N LYS A 223 9.38 -5.51 13.04
CA LYS A 223 9.12 -5.91 14.43
C LYS A 223 7.62 -6.14 14.63
N SER A 224 7.28 -7.02 15.56
CA SER A 224 5.89 -7.18 16.02
C SER A 224 5.27 -5.83 16.36
N ALA A 225 4.05 -5.60 15.91
CA ALA A 225 3.31 -4.40 16.24
C ALA A 225 2.94 -4.37 17.73
N ASP A 226 2.73 -3.16 18.29
CA ASP A 226 2.25 -3.01 19.67
C ASP A 226 0.83 -3.54 19.82
N TYR A 227 0.02 -3.46 18.76
CA TYR A 227 -1.35 -3.95 18.70
C TYR A 227 -1.56 -4.74 17.41
N ILE A 228 -2.37 -5.80 17.47
CA ILE A 228 -2.80 -6.56 16.29
C ILE A 228 -4.32 -6.65 16.34
N LEU A 229 -4.99 -6.24 15.23
CA LEU A 229 -6.42 -6.37 15.04
C LEU A 229 -6.66 -7.33 13.88
N ILE A 230 -7.38 -8.41 14.12
CA ILE A 230 -7.71 -9.43 13.12
C ILE A 230 -9.19 -9.33 12.77
N ASN A 231 -9.50 -9.12 11.49
CA ASN A 231 -10.84 -9.06 10.93
C ASN A 231 -10.98 -10.05 9.78
N HIS A 232 -11.23 -11.31 10.11
CA HIS A 232 -11.42 -12.40 9.17
C HIS A 232 -12.71 -13.19 9.47
N GLY A 233 -13.13 -14.04 8.53
CA GLY A 233 -14.25 -14.95 8.68
C GLY A 233 -15.38 -14.71 7.67
N ALA A 234 -15.47 -13.52 7.07
CA ALA A 234 -16.51 -13.24 6.08
C ALA A 234 -16.41 -14.19 4.86
N ASN A 235 -15.21 -14.42 4.37
CA ASN A 235 -14.96 -15.29 3.22
C ASN A 235 -15.08 -16.80 3.55
N ASP A 236 -14.81 -17.18 4.78
CA ASP A 236 -14.93 -18.56 5.24
C ASP A 236 -16.40 -18.98 5.30
N ARG A 237 -17.29 -18.12 5.82
CA ARG A 237 -18.74 -18.37 5.93
C ARG A 237 -19.40 -18.68 4.59
N SER A 238 -19.00 -18.00 3.52
CA SER A 238 -19.59 -18.17 2.19
C SER A 238 -19.33 -19.56 1.55
N LYS A 239 -18.42 -20.34 2.13
CA LYS A 239 -18.02 -21.68 1.63
C LYS A 239 -18.38 -22.82 2.58
N GLY A 240 -19.16 -22.54 3.63
CA GLY A 240 -19.57 -23.58 4.59
C GLY A 240 -18.43 -24.13 5.42
N ALA A 241 -17.42 -23.32 5.73
CA ALA A 241 -16.38 -23.71 6.67
C ALA A 241 -17.02 -24.00 8.04
N GLU A 242 -16.81 -25.20 8.55
CA GLU A 242 -17.11 -25.52 9.94
C GLU A 242 -16.06 -24.85 10.84
N LEU A 243 -16.52 -24.16 11.87
CA LEU A 243 -15.67 -23.54 12.87
C LEU A 243 -15.22 -24.57 13.90
#